data_6fb60acd3404d11923f475d0b42e1091
#
_entry.id   6fb60acd3404d11923f475d0b42e1091
#
_cell.length_a   1.000
_cell.length_b   1.000
_cell.length_c   1.000
_cell.angle_alpha   90.00
_cell.angle_beta   90.00
_cell.angle_gamma   90.00
#
_symmetry.space_group_name_H-M   'P 1'
#
loop_
_entity.id
_entity.type
_entity.pdbx_description
1 polymer ?
#
loop_
_entity_poly.entity_id
_entity_poly.type
_entity_poly.pdbx_seq_one_letter_code
_entity_poly.pdbx_strand_id
1 'polypeptide(L)'
;MDTPFPFLNGVESMNEKAPKNPSMDSLEKQIDAWRAHLTKSRAISGSDVRELEDHLREQIASLTAQGLSEDEAFLVAVKRMGAIDDLTREFAREHSERLWKQLVLSREGGDRGTESAATNGSRKMWVAIGLAVLAGIAIKIPALFGMPFAENKSEAFYQLNMGFFILPFIAAYFALDRPLPKSATLWLAAVFVLSAIVVNAFPFYPTRGAHTHFLTSLHLPIALWLGVGMAYVGGRWRGNDRRMDFVRFTGELFIYCVLIALGGGVLTALTIQLFKAIGINVEPLAQNWIVPCGIAGAAVIAMWLVEAKQSVIENMAPVLTRIFAPLFGLMLITFVMTMVLTGRGIGADREILIAFDLLLVVVFGLLLYSISARDFLAPPGLFDWIQLILVVTALVVDVLALWAIATRIS
;
A
#
# COMPACT_ATOMS: atom_id res chain seq x y z
N MET A 1 86.79 46.98 -16.40
CA MET A 1 86.28 48.35 -16.26
C MET A 1 84.83 48.31 -16.40
N ASP A 2 84.24 48.20 -15.29
CA ASP A 2 83.27 49.09 -14.65
C ASP A 2 81.82 48.84 -15.03
N THR A 3 81.14 48.34 -14.05
CA THR A 3 79.73 48.40 -13.71
C THR A 3 79.11 49.82 -13.83
N PRO A 4 77.82 50.12 -13.66
CA PRO A 4 76.89 49.49 -12.72
C PRO A 4 75.40 49.44 -13.17
N PHE A 5 74.58 48.79 -12.34
CA PHE A 5 73.09 48.91 -12.17
C PHE A 5 72.58 50.35 -11.98
N PRO A 6 71.27 50.64 -12.18
CA PRO A 6 70.27 50.47 -11.14
C PRO A 6 68.75 50.29 -11.50
N PHE A 7 68.03 49.72 -10.47
CA PHE A 7 66.74 50.07 -9.86
C PHE A 7 65.39 49.83 -10.57
N LEU A 8 64.61 48.87 -10.01
CA LEU A 8 63.37 48.98 -9.23
C LEU A 8 62.18 49.73 -9.85
N ASN A 9 61.11 49.05 -10.17
CA ASN A 9 59.77 49.07 -9.51
C ASN A 9 58.71 48.48 -10.44
N GLY A 10 57.83 47.61 -9.87
CA GLY A 10 56.65 47.16 -10.58
C GLY A 10 56.17 45.80 -10.03
N VAL A 11 55.67 45.81 -8.80
CA VAL A 11 54.94 44.64 -8.24
C VAL A 11 53.57 44.65 -8.92
N GLU A 12 53.38 43.82 -9.93
CA GLU A 12 52.06 43.37 -10.37
C GLU A 12 51.90 41.87 -10.06
N SER A 13 50.95 41.60 -9.23
CA SER A 13 50.53 40.27 -8.77
C SER A 13 50.09 39.40 -9.93
N MET A 14 50.97 38.59 -10.49
CA MET A 14 50.59 37.46 -11.34
C MET A 14 50.13 36.32 -10.42
N ASN A 15 48.82 36.16 -10.40
CA ASN A 15 48.14 34.98 -9.85
C ASN A 15 48.50 33.77 -10.72
N GLU A 16 49.57 33.08 -10.34
CA GLU A 16 50.07 31.88 -11.02
C GLU A 16 49.13 30.72 -10.77
N LYS A 17 48.20 30.52 -11.70
CA LYS A 17 47.42 29.29 -11.81
C LYS A 17 48.43 28.14 -11.97
N ALA A 18 48.52 27.27 -10.95
CA ALA A 18 49.24 26.00 -11.04
C ALA A 18 48.85 25.26 -12.34
N PRO A 19 49.77 24.61 -13.04
CA PRO A 19 49.45 23.90 -14.27
C PRO A 19 48.48 22.78 -13.96
N LYS A 20 47.26 22.85 -14.43
CA LYS A 20 46.31 21.77 -14.41
C LYS A 20 46.90 20.57 -15.15
N ASN A 21 47.03 19.45 -14.47
CA ASN A 21 47.50 18.19 -15.03
C ASN A 21 46.53 17.79 -16.18
N PRO A 22 46.97 17.64 -17.43
CA PRO A 22 46.10 17.40 -18.59
C PRO A 22 45.29 16.09 -18.46
N SER A 23 45.74 15.13 -17.66
CA SER A 23 45.05 13.87 -17.36
C SER A 23 43.81 14.09 -16.47
N MET A 24 43.90 14.97 -15.45
CA MET A 24 42.73 15.30 -14.60
C MET A 24 41.61 15.98 -15.36
N ASP A 25 41.94 16.81 -16.37
CA ASP A 25 40.95 17.48 -17.21
C ASP A 25 40.22 16.49 -18.16
N SER A 26 40.88 15.36 -18.50
CA SER A 26 40.31 14.24 -19.27
C SER A 26 39.32 13.41 -18.44
N LEU A 27 39.71 13.02 -17.22
CA LEU A 27 38.90 12.21 -16.32
C LEU A 27 37.59 12.94 -15.91
N GLU A 28 37.68 14.22 -15.55
CA GLU A 28 36.46 15.00 -15.20
C GLU A 28 35.51 15.11 -16.37
N LYS A 29 35.99 15.28 -17.60
CA LYS A 29 35.14 15.27 -18.81
C LYS A 29 34.44 13.92 -19.03
N GLN A 30 35.10 12.82 -18.74
CA GLN A 30 34.53 11.48 -18.86
C GLN A 30 33.45 11.27 -17.78
N ILE A 31 33.68 11.69 -16.54
CA ILE A 31 32.70 11.62 -15.45
C ILE A 31 31.49 12.52 -15.75
N ASP A 32 31.72 13.73 -16.25
CA ASP A 32 30.64 14.64 -16.64
C ASP A 32 29.77 14.08 -17.80
N ALA A 33 30.41 13.45 -18.80
CA ALA A 33 29.71 12.79 -19.88
C ALA A 33 28.87 11.62 -19.39
N TRP A 34 29.42 10.81 -18.48
CA TRP A 34 28.72 9.71 -17.84
C TRP A 34 27.54 10.21 -16.99
N ARG A 35 27.74 11.25 -16.15
CA ARG A 35 26.68 11.92 -15.38
C ARG A 35 25.55 12.45 -16.27
N ALA A 36 25.92 13.13 -17.36
CA ALA A 36 24.96 13.67 -18.32
C ALA A 36 24.14 12.57 -19.01
N HIS A 37 24.73 11.39 -19.20
CA HIS A 37 24.04 10.23 -19.76
C HIS A 37 23.04 9.64 -18.76
N LEU A 38 23.43 9.49 -17.48
CA LEU A 38 22.52 9.03 -16.41
C LEU A 38 21.36 10.03 -16.18
N THR A 39 21.64 11.33 -16.20
CA THR A 39 20.63 12.36 -16.00
C THR A 39 19.61 12.43 -17.15
N LYS A 40 19.97 12.00 -18.36
CA LYS A 40 19.02 11.86 -19.48
C LYS A 40 18.02 10.72 -19.26
N SER A 41 18.38 9.73 -18.47
CA SER A 41 17.47 8.67 -18.03
C SER A 41 16.60 9.24 -16.89
N ARG A 42 15.34 9.59 -17.18
CA ARG A 42 14.35 10.04 -16.16
C ARG A 42 14.09 9.03 -15.03
N ALA A 43 14.80 7.91 -15.05
CA ALA A 43 14.65 6.80 -14.14
C ALA A 43 15.43 6.96 -12.83
N ILE A 44 16.44 7.83 -12.80
CA ILE A 44 17.35 7.98 -11.67
C ILE A 44 17.17 9.38 -11.07
N SER A 45 16.94 9.47 -9.75
CA SER A 45 16.80 10.77 -9.09
C SER A 45 18.13 11.51 -9.03
N GLY A 46 18.10 12.83 -8.90
CA GLY A 46 19.35 13.62 -8.80
C GLY A 46 20.20 13.30 -7.56
N SER A 47 19.61 12.74 -6.50
CA SER A 47 20.31 12.22 -5.32
C SER A 47 21.08 10.94 -5.65
N ASP A 48 20.43 10.03 -6.36
CA ASP A 48 21.00 8.73 -6.70
C ASP A 48 22.13 8.86 -7.73
N VAL A 49 22.04 9.83 -8.64
CA VAL A 49 23.13 10.18 -9.57
C VAL A 49 24.38 10.63 -8.82
N ARG A 50 24.23 11.40 -7.74
CA ARG A 50 25.37 11.81 -6.91
C ARG A 50 26.00 10.64 -6.16
N GLU A 51 25.19 9.78 -5.57
CA GLU A 51 25.66 8.60 -4.85
C GLU A 51 26.41 7.64 -5.80
N LEU A 52 25.90 7.44 -7.00
CA LEU A 52 26.58 6.66 -8.04
C LEU A 52 27.89 7.31 -8.51
N GLU A 53 27.94 8.63 -8.60
CA GLU A 53 29.14 9.38 -8.93
C GLU A 53 30.21 9.26 -7.84
N ASP A 54 29.83 9.39 -6.57
CA ASP A 54 30.73 9.23 -5.44
C ASP A 54 31.31 7.81 -5.42
N HIS A 55 30.49 6.81 -5.67
CA HIS A 55 30.93 5.40 -5.77
C HIS A 55 31.87 5.16 -6.97
N LEU A 56 31.59 5.79 -8.13
CA LEU A 56 32.45 5.72 -9.31
C LEU A 56 33.82 6.32 -9.01
N ARG A 57 33.87 7.50 -8.36
CA ARG A 57 35.10 8.17 -7.98
C ARG A 57 35.94 7.35 -7.00
N GLU A 58 35.30 6.73 -6.01
CA GLU A 58 35.95 5.85 -5.04
C GLU A 58 36.58 4.62 -5.74
N GLN A 59 35.87 4.00 -6.66
CA GLN A 59 36.40 2.88 -7.45
C GLN A 59 37.56 3.29 -8.36
N ILE A 60 37.48 4.45 -9.02
CA ILE A 60 38.54 4.99 -9.86
C ILE A 60 39.81 5.21 -8.98
N ALA A 61 39.64 5.87 -7.83
CA ALA A 61 40.76 6.13 -6.92
C ALA A 61 41.44 4.82 -6.43
N SER A 62 40.64 3.80 -6.10
CA SER A 62 41.13 2.47 -5.72
C SER A 62 41.92 1.78 -6.84
N LEU A 63 41.43 1.85 -8.08
CA LEU A 63 42.07 1.22 -9.24
C LEU A 63 43.33 1.96 -9.66
N THR A 64 43.35 3.28 -9.57
CA THR A 64 44.53 4.11 -9.83
C THR A 64 45.63 3.83 -8.78
N ALA A 65 45.25 3.65 -7.49
CA ALA A 65 46.18 3.24 -6.44
C ALA A 65 46.78 1.83 -6.68
N GLN A 66 46.11 1.00 -7.48
CA GLN A 66 46.60 -0.32 -7.91
C GLN A 66 47.47 -0.27 -9.19
N GLY A 67 47.75 0.92 -9.72
CA GLY A 67 48.69 1.13 -10.83
C GLY A 67 48.02 1.25 -12.22
N LEU A 68 46.69 1.33 -12.33
CA LEU A 68 46.02 1.62 -13.60
C LEU A 68 46.14 3.14 -13.93
N SER A 69 46.19 3.47 -15.22
CA SER A 69 46.01 4.86 -15.65
C SER A 69 44.58 5.35 -15.36
N GLU A 70 44.41 6.67 -15.23
CA GLU A 70 43.07 7.26 -14.91
C GLU A 70 42.01 6.87 -15.94
N ASP A 71 42.36 6.83 -17.23
CA ASP A 71 41.43 6.40 -18.30
C ASP A 71 41.07 4.91 -18.23
N GLU A 72 42.03 4.04 -17.92
CA GLU A 72 41.77 2.62 -17.70
C GLU A 72 40.95 2.36 -16.45
N ALA A 73 41.28 3.07 -15.35
CA ALA A 73 40.55 2.99 -14.09
C ALA A 73 39.07 3.40 -14.29
N PHE A 74 38.81 4.47 -15.03
CA PHE A 74 37.44 4.89 -15.38
C PHE A 74 36.68 3.81 -16.15
N LEU A 75 37.29 3.25 -17.24
CA LEU A 75 36.64 2.22 -18.02
C LEU A 75 36.33 0.94 -17.24
N VAL A 76 37.28 0.52 -16.38
CA VAL A 76 37.10 -0.64 -15.51
C VAL A 76 36.04 -0.39 -14.44
N ALA A 77 36.04 0.79 -13.82
CA ALA A 77 35.06 1.17 -12.82
C ALA A 77 33.64 1.20 -13.41
N VAL A 78 33.45 1.85 -14.56
CA VAL A 78 32.16 1.86 -15.27
C VAL A 78 31.72 0.43 -15.64
N LYS A 79 32.64 -0.41 -16.10
CA LYS A 79 32.32 -1.80 -16.43
C LYS A 79 31.98 -2.65 -15.19
N ARG A 80 32.61 -2.41 -14.05
CA ARG A 80 32.30 -3.10 -12.77
C ARG A 80 30.98 -2.66 -12.18
N MET A 81 30.59 -1.40 -12.36
CA MET A 81 29.27 -0.88 -11.97
C MET A 81 28.14 -1.41 -12.87
N GLY A 82 28.49 -2.11 -13.93
CA GLY A 82 27.54 -2.66 -14.91
C GLY A 82 27.34 -1.76 -16.13
N ALA A 83 26.85 -2.36 -17.22
CA ALA A 83 26.37 -1.57 -18.35
C ALA A 83 25.23 -0.65 -17.87
N ILE A 84 25.21 0.60 -18.32
CA ILE A 84 24.19 1.60 -17.92
C ILE A 84 22.78 1.06 -18.09
N ASP A 85 22.55 0.22 -19.11
CA ASP A 85 21.28 -0.48 -19.32
C ASP A 85 20.97 -1.54 -18.25
N ASP A 86 21.98 -2.20 -17.68
CA ASP A 86 21.80 -3.18 -16.62
C ASP A 86 21.61 -2.50 -15.27
N LEU A 87 22.30 -1.39 -15.02
CA LEU A 87 22.08 -0.55 -13.85
C LEU A 87 20.69 0.10 -13.89
N THR A 88 20.28 0.61 -15.03
CA THR A 88 18.94 1.14 -15.26
C THR A 88 17.89 0.05 -15.13
N ARG A 89 18.18 -1.19 -15.52
CA ARG A 89 17.32 -2.34 -15.32
C ARG A 89 17.25 -2.79 -13.86
N GLU A 90 18.34 -2.79 -13.12
CA GLU A 90 18.37 -3.16 -11.70
C GLU A 90 17.65 -2.10 -10.86
N PHE A 91 17.90 -0.81 -11.10
CA PHE A 91 17.12 0.30 -10.53
C PHE A 91 15.67 0.26 -10.97
N ALA A 92 15.40 -0.04 -12.24
CA ALA A 92 14.06 -0.27 -12.73
C ALA A 92 13.42 -1.50 -12.09
N ARG A 93 14.11 -2.57 -11.81
CA ARG A 93 13.61 -3.76 -11.15
C ARG A 93 13.35 -3.52 -9.65
N GLU A 94 14.11 -2.69 -9.01
CA GLU A 94 14.01 -2.40 -7.57
C GLU A 94 13.03 -1.25 -7.26
N HIS A 95 12.91 -0.27 -8.15
CA HIS A 95 12.05 0.92 -7.96
C HIS A 95 10.90 1.03 -8.96
N SER A 96 10.66 0.02 -9.74
CA SER A 96 10.17 0.26 -10.88
C SER A 96 9.20 -0.21 -11.85
N GLU A 97 8.21 -0.83 -11.72
CA GLU A 97 7.20 -0.80 -12.79
C GLU A 97 6.66 0.63 -13.07
N ARG A 98 6.70 1.52 -12.08
CA ARG A 98 6.31 2.94 -12.25
C ARG A 98 7.29 3.66 -13.19
N LEU A 99 8.59 3.48 -12.98
CA LEU A 99 9.65 4.07 -13.81
C LEU A 99 9.69 3.44 -15.20
N TRP A 100 9.47 2.13 -15.30
CA TRP A 100 9.37 1.44 -16.58
C TRP A 100 8.19 1.91 -17.41
N LYS A 101 7.01 2.09 -16.82
CA LYS A 101 5.85 2.70 -17.50
C LYS A 101 6.13 4.14 -17.94
N GLN A 102 6.81 4.94 -17.12
CA GLN A 102 7.23 6.28 -17.53
C GLN A 102 8.28 6.25 -18.65
N LEU A 103 9.23 5.32 -18.64
CA LEU A 103 10.27 5.18 -19.66
C LEU A 103 9.72 4.67 -21.00
N VAL A 104 8.84 3.68 -20.97
CA VAL A 104 8.22 3.11 -22.17
C VAL A 104 7.19 4.09 -22.77
N LEU A 105 6.40 4.76 -21.93
CA LEU A 105 5.40 5.72 -22.40
C LEU A 105 6.02 7.06 -22.82
N SER A 106 7.20 7.45 -22.30
CA SER A 106 7.91 8.64 -22.74
C SER A 106 8.58 8.48 -24.11
N ARG A 107 8.66 7.25 -24.63
CA ARG A 107 9.26 6.97 -25.96
C ARG A 107 8.25 7.05 -27.11
N GLU A 108 6.95 7.03 -26.82
CA GLU A 108 5.88 7.02 -27.82
C GLU A 108 4.88 8.18 -27.71
N GLY A 109 5.34 9.38 -27.49
CA GLY A 109 4.47 10.52 -27.69
C GLY A 109 4.14 11.35 -26.45
N GLY A 110 4.34 12.63 -26.64
CA GLY A 110 4.10 13.67 -25.68
C GLY A 110 2.68 13.69 -25.13
N ASP A 111 2.60 14.10 -23.89
CA ASP A 111 1.48 14.73 -23.15
C ASP A 111 0.14 14.01 -23.03
N ARG A 112 -0.21 13.03 -23.86
CA ARG A 112 -1.47 12.28 -23.76
C ARG A 112 -1.42 11.02 -22.90
N GLY A 113 -0.24 10.53 -22.55
CA GLY A 113 -0.06 9.26 -21.82
C GLY A 113 -0.29 9.36 -20.31
N THR A 114 0.02 10.49 -19.70
CA THR A 114 -0.11 10.71 -18.25
C THR A 114 -1.55 10.86 -17.80
N GLU A 115 -2.39 11.54 -18.56
CA GLU A 115 -3.84 11.63 -18.24
C GLU A 115 -4.55 10.28 -18.38
N SER A 116 -4.19 9.48 -19.40
CA SER A 116 -4.81 8.16 -19.62
C SER A 116 -4.40 7.14 -18.55
N ALA A 117 -3.18 7.19 -18.04
CA ALA A 117 -2.72 6.31 -16.95
C ALA A 117 -3.37 6.68 -15.60
N ALA A 118 -3.50 7.96 -15.30
CA ALA A 118 -4.15 8.47 -14.10
C ALA A 118 -5.65 8.16 -14.10
N THR A 119 -6.33 8.34 -15.23
CA THR A 119 -7.76 8.01 -15.39
C THR A 119 -8.02 6.52 -15.28
N ASN A 120 -7.12 5.66 -15.79
CA ASN A 120 -7.26 4.21 -15.68
C ASN A 120 -7.02 3.72 -14.24
N GLY A 121 -6.05 4.29 -13.52
CA GLY A 121 -5.83 4.00 -12.10
C GLY A 121 -7.04 4.37 -11.23
N SER A 122 -7.61 5.55 -11.47
CA SER A 122 -8.82 6.02 -10.77
C SER A 122 -10.03 5.11 -11.07
N ARG A 123 -10.23 4.69 -12.32
CA ARG A 123 -11.29 3.76 -12.69
C ARG A 123 -11.15 2.42 -11.97
N LYS A 124 -9.96 1.83 -11.90
CA LYS A 124 -9.70 0.57 -11.19
C LYS A 124 -10.02 0.67 -9.69
N MET A 125 -9.67 1.79 -9.07
CA MET A 125 -10.00 2.08 -7.67
C MET A 125 -11.52 2.11 -7.45
N TRP A 126 -12.27 2.83 -8.28
CA TRP A 126 -13.73 2.90 -8.14
C TRP A 126 -14.42 1.57 -8.40
N VAL A 127 -13.92 0.76 -9.34
CA VAL A 127 -14.40 -0.62 -9.57
C VAL A 127 -14.16 -1.47 -8.32
N ALA A 128 -12.97 -1.40 -7.70
CA ALA A 128 -12.67 -2.14 -6.48
C ALA A 128 -13.57 -1.72 -5.31
N ILE A 129 -13.75 -0.41 -5.10
CA ILE A 129 -14.66 0.11 -4.07
C ILE A 129 -16.11 -0.36 -4.34
N GLY A 130 -16.59 -0.26 -5.58
CA GLY A 130 -17.93 -0.74 -5.94
C GLY A 130 -18.12 -2.24 -5.66
N LEU A 131 -17.14 -3.08 -6.03
CA LEU A 131 -17.17 -4.51 -5.75
C LEU A 131 -17.05 -4.83 -4.24
N ALA A 132 -16.29 -4.04 -3.48
CA ALA A 132 -16.20 -4.19 -2.02
C ALA A 132 -17.55 -3.89 -1.35
N VAL A 133 -18.23 -2.82 -1.78
CA VAL A 133 -19.58 -2.47 -1.29
C VAL A 133 -20.57 -3.58 -1.66
N LEU A 134 -20.53 -4.08 -2.90
CA LEU A 134 -21.41 -5.18 -3.34
C LEU A 134 -21.15 -6.47 -2.54
N ALA A 135 -19.90 -6.80 -2.23
CA ALA A 135 -19.55 -7.93 -1.35
C ALA A 135 -20.12 -7.74 0.06
N GLY A 136 -20.02 -6.52 0.62
CA GLY A 136 -20.60 -6.16 1.90
C GLY A 136 -22.16 -6.23 1.90
N ILE A 137 -22.80 -5.87 0.79
CA ILE A 137 -24.26 -6.05 0.63
C ILE A 137 -24.61 -7.53 0.51
N ALA A 138 -23.87 -8.28 -0.31
CA ALA A 138 -24.14 -9.70 -0.55
C ALA A 138 -24.11 -10.53 0.74
N ILE A 139 -23.16 -10.29 1.65
CA ILE A 139 -23.09 -11.01 2.92
C ILE A 139 -24.27 -10.70 3.85
N LYS A 140 -25.01 -9.60 3.60
CA LYS A 140 -26.19 -9.23 4.36
C LYS A 140 -27.50 -9.80 3.79
N ILE A 141 -27.49 -10.27 2.55
CA ILE A 141 -28.70 -10.82 1.91
C ILE A 141 -29.32 -11.97 2.72
N PRO A 142 -28.57 -12.97 3.27
CA PRO A 142 -29.17 -14.05 4.05
C PRO A 142 -29.91 -13.56 5.31
N ALA A 143 -29.52 -12.44 5.88
CA ALA A 143 -30.21 -11.87 7.05
C ALA A 143 -31.65 -11.45 6.73
N LEU A 144 -31.96 -11.08 5.46
CA LEU A 144 -33.33 -10.78 5.01
C LEU A 144 -34.23 -12.03 5.00
N PHE A 145 -33.59 -13.21 4.97
CA PHE A 145 -34.28 -14.51 4.99
C PHE A 145 -34.25 -15.18 6.37
N GLY A 146 -33.96 -14.41 7.44
CA GLY A 146 -33.95 -14.89 8.81
C GLY A 146 -32.65 -15.63 9.22
N MET A 147 -31.57 -15.38 8.51
CA MET A 147 -30.24 -15.91 8.80
C MET A 147 -29.22 -14.78 9.09
N PRO A 148 -29.33 -14.07 10.23
CA PRO A 148 -28.38 -13.02 10.58
C PRO A 148 -27.00 -13.60 10.92
N PHE A 149 -25.94 -12.82 10.69
CA PHE A 149 -24.53 -13.28 10.80
C PHE A 149 -24.16 -13.72 12.22
N ALA A 150 -24.63 -13.02 13.24
CA ALA A 150 -24.21 -13.23 14.62
C ALA A 150 -25.08 -14.25 15.39
N GLU A 151 -25.96 -15.00 14.73
CA GLU A 151 -26.78 -16.01 15.37
C GLU A 151 -26.19 -17.42 15.20
N ASN A 152 -26.16 -18.22 16.29
CA ASN A 152 -25.68 -19.60 16.26
C ASN A 152 -26.39 -20.49 15.22
N LYS A 153 -27.66 -20.19 14.93
CA LYS A 153 -28.45 -20.93 13.92
C LYS A 153 -27.90 -20.74 12.49
N SER A 154 -27.30 -19.60 12.22
CA SER A 154 -26.76 -19.25 10.90
C SER A 154 -25.28 -19.55 10.75
N GLU A 155 -24.59 -19.92 11.83
CA GLU A 155 -23.14 -20.16 11.85
C GLU A 155 -22.71 -21.18 10.80
N ALA A 156 -23.36 -22.34 10.77
CA ALA A 156 -23.06 -23.39 9.81
C ALA A 156 -23.23 -22.95 8.35
N PHE A 157 -24.27 -22.14 8.08
CA PHE A 157 -24.48 -21.55 6.74
C PHE A 157 -23.32 -20.64 6.34
N TYR A 158 -22.94 -19.69 7.21
CA TYR A 158 -21.84 -18.76 6.89
C TYR A 158 -20.49 -19.45 6.79
N GLN A 159 -20.21 -20.48 7.61
CA GLN A 159 -18.99 -21.29 7.50
C GLN A 159 -18.84 -21.93 6.11
N LEU A 160 -19.91 -22.44 5.53
CA LEU A 160 -19.90 -23.04 4.20
C LEU A 160 -19.91 -22.01 3.07
N ASN A 161 -20.55 -20.86 3.26
CA ASN A 161 -20.88 -19.92 2.18
C ASN A 161 -19.99 -18.66 2.17
N MET A 162 -19.09 -18.46 3.15
CA MET A 162 -18.25 -17.26 3.23
C MET A 162 -17.48 -16.99 1.93
N GLY A 163 -16.92 -18.02 1.31
CA GLY A 163 -16.21 -17.91 0.04
C GLY A 163 -17.07 -17.34 -1.10
N PHE A 164 -18.37 -17.62 -1.11
CA PHE A 164 -19.28 -17.11 -2.15
C PHE A 164 -19.65 -15.63 -2.00
N PHE A 165 -19.46 -15.05 -0.81
CA PHE A 165 -19.68 -13.62 -0.58
C PHE A 165 -18.46 -12.77 -0.89
N ILE A 166 -17.28 -13.36 -1.12
CA ILE A 166 -16.02 -12.65 -1.33
C ILE A 166 -15.41 -12.99 -2.70
N LEU A 167 -15.18 -14.27 -2.97
CA LEU A 167 -14.38 -14.72 -4.11
C LEU A 167 -14.96 -14.38 -5.49
N PRO A 168 -16.30 -14.40 -5.70
CA PRO A 168 -16.90 -13.96 -6.97
C PRO A 168 -16.59 -12.50 -7.30
N PHE A 169 -16.52 -11.63 -6.29
CA PHE A 169 -16.21 -10.19 -6.49
C PHE A 169 -14.74 -9.99 -6.83
N ILE A 170 -13.84 -10.77 -6.22
CA ILE A 170 -12.42 -10.79 -6.59
C ILE A 170 -12.26 -11.32 -8.02
N ALA A 171 -12.92 -12.41 -8.37
CA ALA A 171 -12.93 -12.96 -9.72
C ALA A 171 -13.48 -11.98 -10.76
N ALA A 172 -14.58 -11.27 -10.41
CA ALA A 172 -15.18 -10.24 -11.25
C ALA A 172 -14.21 -9.07 -11.50
N TYR A 173 -13.47 -8.62 -10.50
CA TYR A 173 -12.44 -7.60 -10.68
C TYR A 173 -11.43 -8.00 -11.74
N PHE A 174 -10.86 -9.20 -11.65
CA PHE A 174 -9.89 -9.69 -12.63
C PHE A 174 -10.50 -9.91 -14.00
N ALA A 175 -11.75 -10.36 -14.06
CA ALA A 175 -12.48 -10.52 -15.33
C ALA A 175 -12.74 -9.18 -16.04
N LEU A 176 -12.92 -8.09 -15.27
CA LEU A 176 -13.08 -6.73 -15.79
C LEU A 176 -11.76 -6.07 -16.17
N ASP A 177 -10.68 -6.39 -15.43
CA ASP A 177 -9.35 -5.79 -15.65
C ASP A 177 -8.53 -6.51 -16.73
N ARG A 178 -8.76 -7.79 -16.95
CA ARG A 178 -8.00 -8.63 -17.89
C ARG A 178 -8.90 -9.21 -18.97
N PRO A 179 -8.44 -9.29 -20.22
CA PRO A 179 -9.26 -9.85 -21.31
C PRO A 179 -9.45 -11.37 -21.11
N LEU A 180 -10.53 -11.74 -20.44
CA LEU A 180 -10.96 -13.12 -20.32
C LEU A 180 -11.82 -13.52 -21.55
N PRO A 181 -11.57 -14.67 -22.18
CA PRO A 181 -12.48 -15.19 -23.20
C PRO A 181 -13.85 -15.49 -22.58
N LYS A 182 -14.93 -15.21 -23.32
CA LYS A 182 -16.31 -15.41 -22.85
C LYS A 182 -16.57 -16.82 -22.31
N SER A 183 -15.96 -17.84 -22.94
CA SER A 183 -16.03 -19.23 -22.48
C SER A 183 -15.42 -19.43 -21.09
N ALA A 184 -14.27 -18.80 -20.79
CA ALA A 184 -13.64 -18.89 -19.47
C ALA A 184 -14.45 -18.15 -18.40
N THR A 185 -15.05 -17.01 -18.74
CA THR A 185 -15.96 -16.27 -17.83
C THR A 185 -17.20 -17.11 -17.52
N LEU A 186 -17.81 -17.72 -18.53
CA LEU A 186 -18.98 -18.58 -18.33
C LEU A 186 -18.64 -19.82 -17.49
N TRP A 187 -17.49 -20.45 -17.76
CA TRP A 187 -17.00 -21.58 -16.97
C TRP A 187 -16.78 -21.21 -15.51
N LEU A 188 -16.14 -20.06 -15.26
CA LEU A 188 -15.89 -19.56 -13.92
C LEU A 188 -17.22 -19.29 -13.17
N ALA A 189 -18.17 -18.62 -13.81
CA ALA A 189 -19.51 -18.39 -13.27
C ALA A 189 -20.21 -19.72 -12.95
N ALA A 190 -20.15 -20.69 -13.87
CA ALA A 190 -20.73 -22.02 -13.68
C ALA A 190 -20.12 -22.75 -12.47
N VAL A 191 -18.79 -22.68 -12.28
CA VAL A 191 -18.12 -23.28 -11.11
C VAL A 191 -18.65 -22.67 -9.82
N PHE A 192 -18.77 -21.35 -9.70
CA PHE A 192 -19.30 -20.70 -8.50
C PHE A 192 -20.76 -21.09 -8.24
N VAL A 193 -21.62 -21.04 -9.27
CA VAL A 193 -23.05 -21.35 -9.14
C VAL A 193 -23.28 -22.83 -8.79
N LEU A 194 -22.63 -23.75 -9.52
CA LEU A 194 -22.76 -25.18 -9.26
C LEU A 194 -22.24 -25.55 -7.86
N SER A 195 -21.11 -25.00 -7.45
CA SER A 195 -20.57 -25.22 -6.12
C SER A 195 -21.51 -24.71 -5.04
N ALA A 196 -22.13 -23.53 -5.23
CA ALA A 196 -23.10 -22.99 -4.29
C ALA A 196 -24.36 -23.88 -4.21
N ILE A 197 -24.87 -24.37 -5.34
CA ILE A 197 -26.03 -25.27 -5.38
C ILE A 197 -25.68 -26.59 -4.65
N VAL A 198 -24.55 -27.20 -4.99
CA VAL A 198 -24.14 -28.49 -4.40
C VAL A 198 -23.99 -28.37 -2.89
N VAL A 199 -23.28 -27.38 -2.40
CA VAL A 199 -23.01 -27.21 -0.96
C VAL A 199 -24.29 -26.93 -0.18
N ASN A 200 -25.21 -26.14 -0.72
CA ASN A 200 -26.45 -25.82 0.01
C ASN A 200 -27.55 -26.88 -0.18
N ALA A 201 -27.47 -27.74 -1.21
CA ALA A 201 -28.36 -28.88 -1.40
C ALA A 201 -27.89 -30.16 -0.64
N PHE A 202 -26.60 -30.25 -0.30
CA PHE A 202 -26.04 -31.44 0.36
C PHE A 202 -26.54 -31.53 1.81
N PRO A 203 -27.07 -32.71 2.23
CA PRO A 203 -27.52 -32.88 3.60
C PRO A 203 -26.33 -33.09 4.55
N PHE A 204 -25.89 -32.02 5.21
CA PHE A 204 -24.94 -32.12 6.31
C PHE A 204 -25.65 -32.55 7.59
N TYR A 205 -25.40 -33.77 8.01
CA TYR A 205 -26.01 -34.30 9.25
C TYR A 205 -25.28 -33.70 10.48
N PRO A 206 -26.01 -33.11 11.45
CA PRO A 206 -25.43 -32.50 12.64
C PRO A 206 -25.07 -33.52 13.72
N THR A 207 -24.59 -34.71 13.34
CA THR A 207 -24.15 -35.72 14.29
C THR A 207 -22.75 -35.41 14.84
N ARG A 208 -22.48 -35.86 16.09
CA ARG A 208 -21.14 -35.75 16.70
C ARG A 208 -20.09 -36.35 15.75
N GLY A 209 -19.16 -35.48 15.26
CA GLY A 209 -18.14 -35.86 14.29
C GLY A 209 -18.47 -35.47 12.85
N ALA A 210 -19.19 -34.41 12.61
CA ALA A 210 -19.49 -33.87 11.26
C ALA A 210 -18.21 -33.36 10.53
N HIS A 211 -17.24 -34.27 10.36
CA HIS A 211 -15.98 -33.96 9.67
C HIS A 211 -16.21 -33.47 8.24
N THR A 212 -17.27 -33.95 7.59
CA THR A 212 -17.63 -33.52 6.22
C THR A 212 -17.94 -32.02 6.15
N HIS A 213 -18.72 -31.50 7.12
CA HIS A 213 -19.00 -30.03 7.16
C HIS A 213 -17.72 -29.22 7.33
N PHE A 214 -16.88 -29.61 8.31
CA PHE A 214 -15.61 -28.93 8.58
C PHE A 214 -14.65 -29.01 7.37
N LEU A 215 -14.50 -30.21 6.78
CA LEU A 215 -13.65 -30.38 5.60
C LEU A 215 -14.16 -29.56 4.41
N THR A 216 -15.47 -29.53 4.20
CA THR A 216 -16.06 -28.71 3.12
C THR A 216 -15.82 -27.22 3.36
N SER A 217 -16.05 -26.72 4.56
CA SER A 217 -15.83 -25.30 4.90
C SER A 217 -14.38 -24.87 4.73
N LEU A 218 -13.42 -25.79 4.89
CA LEU A 218 -12.00 -25.52 4.68
C LEU A 218 -11.56 -25.63 3.21
N HIS A 219 -11.97 -26.70 2.52
CA HIS A 219 -11.47 -26.98 1.16
C HIS A 219 -12.21 -26.24 0.07
N LEU A 220 -13.48 -25.92 0.26
CA LEU A 220 -14.27 -25.21 -0.74
C LEU A 220 -13.72 -23.80 -1.07
N PRO A 221 -13.39 -22.94 -0.09
CA PRO A 221 -12.75 -21.67 -0.38
C PRO A 221 -11.42 -21.82 -1.14
N ILE A 222 -10.62 -22.85 -0.83
CA ILE A 222 -9.37 -23.16 -1.52
C ILE A 222 -9.64 -23.53 -2.98
N ALA A 223 -10.61 -24.40 -3.24
CA ALA A 223 -11.00 -24.80 -4.59
C ALA A 223 -11.53 -23.61 -5.41
N LEU A 224 -12.38 -22.77 -4.80
CA LEU A 224 -12.89 -21.55 -5.43
C LEU A 224 -11.77 -20.53 -5.68
N TRP A 225 -10.76 -20.45 -4.79
CA TRP A 225 -9.59 -19.59 -4.98
C TRP A 225 -8.76 -20.00 -6.19
N LEU A 226 -8.64 -21.29 -6.48
CA LEU A 226 -8.03 -21.75 -7.72
C LEU A 226 -8.84 -21.30 -8.95
N GLY A 227 -10.16 -21.23 -8.84
CA GLY A 227 -11.02 -20.61 -9.86
C GLY A 227 -10.73 -19.10 -10.05
N VAL A 228 -10.52 -18.36 -8.95
CA VAL A 228 -10.05 -16.96 -9.02
C VAL A 228 -8.71 -16.88 -9.73
N GLY A 229 -7.80 -17.84 -9.51
CA GLY A 229 -6.52 -17.93 -10.21
C GLY A 229 -6.66 -18.02 -11.74
N MET A 230 -7.71 -18.69 -12.25
CA MET A 230 -8.00 -18.70 -13.69
C MET A 230 -8.36 -17.30 -14.23
N ALA A 231 -9.12 -16.51 -13.45
CA ALA A 231 -9.41 -15.12 -13.78
C ALA A 231 -8.13 -14.27 -13.73
N TYR A 232 -7.30 -14.46 -12.70
CA TYR A 232 -6.03 -13.76 -12.50
C TYR A 232 -5.08 -13.95 -13.68
N VAL A 233 -4.91 -15.16 -14.21
CA VAL A 233 -4.01 -15.43 -15.36
C VAL A 233 -4.65 -15.08 -16.72
N GLY A 234 -5.87 -14.54 -16.76
CA GLY A 234 -6.57 -14.19 -18.01
C GLY A 234 -6.90 -15.43 -18.86
N GLY A 235 -7.21 -16.57 -18.24
CA GLY A 235 -7.52 -17.83 -18.91
C GLY A 235 -6.31 -18.58 -19.50
N ARG A 236 -5.10 -18.05 -19.39
CA ARG A 236 -3.86 -18.64 -19.94
C ARG A 236 -3.09 -19.44 -18.87
N TRP A 237 -3.70 -20.49 -18.36
CA TRP A 237 -3.14 -21.31 -17.28
C TRP A 237 -1.87 -22.08 -17.62
N ARG A 238 -1.54 -22.27 -18.92
CA ARG A 238 -0.39 -23.08 -19.34
C ARG A 238 0.97 -22.39 -19.21
N GLY A 239 1.03 -21.06 -18.99
CA GLY A 239 2.28 -20.33 -18.76
C GLY A 239 2.79 -20.50 -17.33
N ASN A 240 4.05 -20.94 -17.15
CA ASN A 240 4.64 -21.13 -15.82
C ASN A 240 4.76 -19.80 -15.03
N ASP A 241 5.18 -18.74 -15.72
CA ASP A 241 5.43 -17.43 -15.09
C ASP A 241 4.16 -16.88 -14.45
N ARG A 242 3.02 -16.92 -15.16
CA ARG A 242 1.75 -16.39 -14.65
C ARG A 242 1.18 -17.17 -13.46
N ARG A 243 1.50 -18.47 -13.37
CA ARG A 243 1.11 -19.27 -12.18
C ARG A 243 1.93 -18.89 -10.97
N MET A 244 3.24 -18.63 -11.16
CA MET A 244 4.10 -18.14 -10.08
C MET A 244 3.69 -16.76 -9.62
N ASP A 245 3.30 -15.86 -10.54
CA ASP A 245 2.73 -14.55 -10.21
C ASP A 245 1.47 -14.67 -9.34
N PHE A 246 0.58 -15.63 -9.63
CA PHE A 246 -0.60 -15.89 -8.81
C PHE A 246 -0.24 -16.41 -7.41
N VAL A 247 0.77 -17.27 -7.28
CA VAL A 247 1.25 -17.74 -5.98
C VAL A 247 1.81 -16.57 -5.17
N ARG A 248 2.64 -15.73 -5.79
CA ARG A 248 3.17 -14.53 -5.17
C ARG A 248 2.05 -13.57 -4.74
N PHE A 249 1.13 -13.28 -5.66
CA PHE A 249 -0.06 -12.48 -5.38
C PHE A 249 -0.86 -13.00 -4.19
N THR A 250 -1.04 -14.33 -4.09
CA THR A 250 -1.76 -14.97 -2.97
C THR A 250 -1.06 -14.72 -1.64
N GLY A 251 0.27 -14.83 -1.59
CA GLY A 251 1.05 -14.55 -0.39
C GLY A 251 0.96 -13.08 0.04
N GLU A 252 1.09 -12.16 -0.92
CA GLU A 252 0.94 -10.72 -0.68
C GLU A 252 -0.47 -10.36 -0.20
N LEU A 253 -1.50 -10.91 -0.85
CA LEU A 253 -2.89 -10.72 -0.45
C LEU A 253 -3.14 -11.18 0.98
N PHE A 254 -2.60 -12.35 1.37
CA PHE A 254 -2.73 -12.86 2.72
C PHE A 254 -2.17 -11.87 3.76
N ILE A 255 -0.96 -11.33 3.51
CA ILE A 255 -0.34 -10.33 4.40
C ILE A 255 -1.23 -9.08 4.52
N TYR A 256 -1.75 -8.56 3.41
CA TYR A 256 -2.65 -7.40 3.42
C TYR A 256 -3.96 -7.67 4.15
N CYS A 257 -4.55 -8.85 3.94
CA CYS A 257 -5.76 -9.25 4.65
C CYS A 257 -5.53 -9.30 6.17
N VAL A 258 -4.40 -9.87 6.62
CA VAL A 258 -4.05 -9.93 8.04
C VAL A 258 -3.86 -8.52 8.62
N LEU A 259 -3.13 -7.64 7.93
CA LEU A 259 -2.90 -6.27 8.40
C LEU A 259 -4.19 -5.45 8.47
N ILE A 260 -5.05 -5.56 7.46
CA ILE A 260 -6.36 -4.87 7.45
C ILE A 260 -7.28 -5.46 8.53
N ALA A 261 -7.25 -6.78 8.74
CA ALA A 261 -8.03 -7.42 9.80
C ALA A 261 -7.59 -6.96 11.20
N LEU A 262 -6.28 -6.83 11.45
CA LEU A 262 -5.76 -6.31 12.71
C LEU A 262 -6.18 -4.85 12.92
N GLY A 263 -6.01 -3.98 11.94
CA GLY A 263 -6.43 -2.58 12.02
C GLY A 263 -7.94 -2.43 12.18
N GLY A 264 -8.73 -3.22 11.44
CA GLY A 264 -10.19 -3.28 11.54
C GLY A 264 -10.67 -3.80 12.90
N GLY A 265 -9.95 -4.79 13.46
CA GLY A 265 -10.20 -5.29 14.82
C GLY A 265 -9.99 -4.21 15.88
N VAL A 266 -8.87 -3.48 15.81
CA VAL A 266 -8.59 -2.35 16.72
C VAL A 266 -9.66 -1.25 16.58
N LEU A 267 -10.00 -0.87 15.34
CA LEU A 267 -11.06 0.12 15.10
C LEU A 267 -12.40 -0.32 15.69
N THR A 268 -12.81 -1.57 15.48
CA THR A 268 -14.07 -2.12 16.00
C THR A 268 -14.07 -2.16 17.54
N ALA A 269 -12.98 -2.64 18.15
CA ALA A 269 -12.86 -2.71 19.59
C ALA A 269 -12.93 -1.31 20.24
N LEU A 270 -12.20 -0.33 19.69
CA LEU A 270 -12.26 1.06 20.16
C LEU A 270 -13.65 1.68 19.93
N THR A 271 -14.31 1.38 18.80
CA THR A 271 -15.68 1.83 18.56
C THR A 271 -16.63 1.32 19.67
N ILE A 272 -16.57 0.04 19.98
CA ILE A 272 -17.42 -0.54 21.04
C ILE A 272 -17.12 0.12 22.39
N GLN A 273 -15.86 0.29 22.75
CA GLN A 273 -15.47 0.88 24.05
C GLN A 273 -15.86 2.36 24.17
N LEU A 274 -15.65 3.16 23.11
CA LEU A 274 -16.03 4.57 23.14
C LEU A 274 -17.54 4.76 23.29
N PHE A 275 -18.34 4.02 22.52
CA PHE A 275 -19.81 4.13 22.64
C PHE A 275 -20.34 3.57 23.96
N LYS A 276 -19.70 2.55 24.53
CA LYS A 276 -19.98 2.07 25.88
C LYS A 276 -19.72 3.15 26.93
N ALA A 277 -18.70 4.01 26.74
CA ALA A 277 -18.39 5.14 27.61
C ALA A 277 -19.53 6.15 27.77
N ILE A 278 -20.35 6.30 26.74
CA ILE A 278 -21.57 7.16 26.79
C ILE A 278 -22.85 6.33 27.03
N GLY A 279 -22.72 5.08 27.49
CA GLY A 279 -23.84 4.20 27.81
C GLY A 279 -24.64 3.72 26.59
N ILE A 280 -24.03 3.65 25.41
CA ILE A 280 -24.64 3.12 24.20
C ILE A 280 -24.00 1.78 23.82
N ASN A 281 -24.80 0.74 23.76
CA ASN A 281 -24.35 -0.57 23.30
C ASN A 281 -24.41 -0.67 21.77
N VAL A 282 -23.26 -0.56 21.12
CA VAL A 282 -23.10 -0.73 19.67
C VAL A 282 -22.57 -2.12 19.28
N GLU A 283 -22.39 -3.02 20.23
CA GLU A 283 -21.91 -4.37 20.00
C GLU A 283 -22.78 -5.15 18.99
N PRO A 284 -24.12 -5.11 19.06
CA PRO A 284 -24.97 -5.77 18.05
C PRO A 284 -24.79 -5.17 16.65
N LEU A 285 -24.57 -3.85 16.55
CA LEU A 285 -24.29 -3.20 15.27
C LEU A 285 -22.93 -3.64 14.74
N ALA A 286 -21.91 -3.71 15.61
CA ALA A 286 -20.58 -4.15 15.24
C ALA A 286 -20.58 -5.59 14.73
N GLN A 287 -21.20 -6.51 15.48
CA GLN A 287 -21.24 -7.95 15.14
C GLN A 287 -22.09 -8.25 13.89
N ASN A 288 -23.20 -7.56 13.72
CA ASN A 288 -24.11 -7.84 12.60
C ASN A 288 -23.81 -7.04 11.33
N TRP A 289 -23.14 -5.88 11.41
CA TRP A 289 -22.94 -5.02 10.26
C TRP A 289 -21.46 -4.71 10.00
N ILE A 290 -20.74 -4.15 10.98
CA ILE A 290 -19.37 -3.67 10.78
C ILE A 290 -18.43 -4.83 10.46
N VAL A 291 -18.47 -5.91 11.27
CA VAL A 291 -17.60 -7.07 11.09
C VAL A 291 -17.86 -7.80 9.77
N PRO A 292 -19.08 -8.28 9.46
CA PRO A 292 -19.30 -9.03 8.22
C PRO A 292 -19.09 -8.20 6.96
N CYS A 293 -19.58 -6.98 6.91
CA CYS A 293 -19.35 -6.10 5.76
C CYS A 293 -17.86 -5.71 5.65
N GLY A 294 -17.20 -5.49 6.80
CA GLY A 294 -15.77 -5.20 6.87
C GLY A 294 -14.91 -6.35 6.34
N ILE A 295 -15.18 -7.58 6.74
CA ILE A 295 -14.44 -8.76 6.25
C ILE A 295 -14.59 -8.91 4.73
N ALA A 296 -15.83 -8.83 4.22
CA ALA A 296 -16.10 -8.99 2.80
C ALA A 296 -15.46 -7.85 1.96
N GLY A 297 -15.64 -6.61 2.40
CA GLY A 297 -15.09 -5.44 1.70
C GLY A 297 -13.58 -5.37 1.80
N ALA A 298 -13.00 -5.66 2.98
CA ALA A 298 -11.56 -5.63 3.21
C ALA A 298 -10.79 -6.59 2.30
N ALA A 299 -11.32 -7.79 2.07
CA ALA A 299 -10.68 -8.77 1.18
C ALA A 299 -10.60 -8.26 -0.27
N VAL A 300 -11.65 -7.59 -0.76
CA VAL A 300 -11.67 -6.98 -2.11
C VAL A 300 -10.74 -5.77 -2.18
N ILE A 301 -10.70 -4.94 -1.14
CA ILE A 301 -9.77 -3.79 -1.07
C ILE A 301 -8.33 -4.27 -0.97
N ALA A 302 -8.05 -5.30 -0.14
CA ALA A 302 -6.71 -5.89 -0.05
C ALA A 302 -6.22 -6.39 -1.41
N MET A 303 -7.08 -7.10 -2.16
CA MET A 303 -6.79 -7.55 -3.51
C MET A 303 -6.42 -6.39 -4.45
N TRP A 304 -7.23 -5.33 -4.44
CA TRP A 304 -6.95 -4.15 -5.27
C TRP A 304 -5.64 -3.49 -4.86
N LEU A 305 -5.33 -3.41 -3.57
CA LEU A 305 -4.09 -2.84 -3.07
C LEU A 305 -2.87 -3.63 -3.54
N VAL A 306 -2.93 -4.95 -3.50
CA VAL A 306 -1.85 -5.81 -4.02
C VAL A 306 -1.69 -5.63 -5.53
N GLU A 307 -2.79 -5.57 -6.29
CA GLU A 307 -2.74 -5.37 -7.74
C GLU A 307 -2.29 -3.95 -8.14
N ALA A 308 -2.66 -2.93 -7.36
CA ALA A 308 -2.28 -1.55 -7.62
C ALA A 308 -0.83 -1.25 -7.26
N LYS A 309 -0.19 -2.08 -6.43
CA LYS A 309 1.20 -1.92 -6.01
C LYS A 309 2.17 -2.61 -6.95
N GLN A 310 3.30 -1.98 -7.08
CA GLN A 310 4.40 -2.45 -7.92
C GLN A 310 5.64 -2.85 -7.11
N SER A 311 5.66 -2.56 -5.80
CA SER A 311 6.72 -3.00 -4.88
C SER A 311 6.15 -3.21 -3.48
N VAL A 312 6.38 -4.39 -2.91
CA VAL A 312 5.61 -4.94 -1.77
C VAL A 312 6.03 -4.36 -0.42
N ILE A 313 7.30 -4.05 -0.22
CA ILE A 313 7.85 -3.86 1.13
C ILE A 313 7.84 -2.39 1.57
N GLU A 314 8.11 -1.45 0.69
CA GLU A 314 8.34 -0.04 1.06
C GLU A 314 7.09 0.79 1.39
N ASN A 315 5.89 0.33 1.01
CA ASN A 315 4.69 1.15 1.04
C ASN A 315 3.50 0.58 1.85
N MET A 316 3.67 -0.45 2.67
CA MET A 316 2.57 -1.04 3.44
C MET A 316 2.01 -0.08 4.49
N ALA A 317 2.87 0.54 5.29
CA ALA A 317 2.45 1.44 6.37
C ALA A 317 1.71 2.70 5.87
N PRO A 318 2.19 3.43 4.84
CA PRO A 318 1.46 4.55 4.26
C PRO A 318 0.08 4.18 3.71
N VAL A 319 -0.07 2.98 3.16
CA VAL A 319 -1.36 2.53 2.62
C VAL A 319 -2.35 2.21 3.74
N LEU A 320 -1.91 1.52 4.79
CA LEU A 320 -2.72 1.27 5.97
C LEU A 320 -3.19 2.58 6.60
N THR A 321 -2.31 3.56 6.73
CA THR A 321 -2.65 4.87 7.26
C THR A 321 -3.71 5.58 6.41
N ARG A 322 -3.58 5.50 5.07
CA ARG A 322 -4.58 6.09 4.14
C ARG A 322 -5.95 5.43 4.23
N ILE A 323 -6.03 4.18 4.64
CA ILE A 323 -7.30 3.46 4.86
C ILE A 323 -7.86 3.78 6.23
N PHE A 324 -7.04 3.67 7.28
CA PHE A 324 -7.53 3.75 8.65
C PHE A 324 -7.71 5.18 9.16
N ALA A 325 -6.91 6.16 8.72
CA ALA A 325 -7.09 7.55 9.15
C ALA A 325 -8.50 8.10 8.88
N PRO A 326 -9.09 7.95 7.67
CA PRO A 326 -10.48 8.40 7.45
C PRO A 326 -11.50 7.58 8.24
N LEU A 327 -11.28 6.28 8.47
CA LEU A 327 -12.20 5.43 9.24
C LEU A 327 -12.20 5.81 10.73
N PHE A 328 -11.02 6.04 11.32
CA PHE A 328 -10.91 6.55 12.69
C PHE A 328 -11.50 7.96 12.82
N GLY A 329 -11.25 8.84 11.85
CA GLY A 329 -11.85 10.16 11.80
C GLY A 329 -13.38 10.10 11.77
N LEU A 330 -13.95 9.27 10.92
CA LEU A 330 -15.40 9.05 10.83
C LEU A 330 -15.97 8.51 12.16
N MET A 331 -15.30 7.53 12.76
CA MET A 331 -15.69 6.95 14.04
C MET A 331 -15.72 8.01 15.14
N LEU A 332 -14.67 8.85 15.25
CA LEU A 332 -14.59 9.92 16.25
C LEU A 332 -15.62 11.02 16.03
N ILE A 333 -15.84 11.45 14.77
CA ILE A 333 -16.89 12.42 14.44
C ILE A 333 -18.26 11.86 14.84
N THR A 334 -18.55 10.60 14.50
CA THR A 334 -19.81 9.95 14.84
C THR A 334 -19.98 9.84 16.35
N PHE A 335 -18.92 9.54 17.08
CA PHE A 335 -18.93 9.50 18.56
C PHE A 335 -19.27 10.87 19.15
N VAL A 336 -18.54 11.93 18.76
CA VAL A 336 -18.78 13.31 19.26
C VAL A 336 -20.19 13.77 18.88
N MET A 337 -20.64 13.54 17.65
CA MET A 337 -21.98 13.89 17.20
C MET A 337 -23.05 13.18 18.05
N THR A 338 -22.88 11.88 18.30
CA THR A 338 -23.81 11.10 19.13
C THR A 338 -23.85 11.64 20.56
N MET A 339 -22.71 11.95 21.13
CA MET A 339 -22.62 12.52 22.48
C MET A 339 -23.36 13.86 22.58
N VAL A 340 -23.16 14.76 21.59
CA VAL A 340 -23.83 16.06 21.54
C VAL A 340 -25.36 15.90 21.35
N LEU A 341 -25.80 15.04 20.44
CA LEU A 341 -27.21 14.85 20.15
C LEU A 341 -27.99 14.17 21.30
N THR A 342 -27.31 13.27 22.04
CA THR A 342 -27.95 12.54 23.14
C THR A 342 -27.80 13.22 24.47
N GLY A 343 -26.93 14.23 24.59
CA GLY A 343 -26.61 14.91 25.85
C GLY A 343 -25.94 14.01 26.91
N ARG A 344 -25.41 12.85 26.50
CA ARG A 344 -24.81 11.85 27.39
C ARG A 344 -23.36 12.25 27.70
N GLY A 345 -23.00 12.25 28.98
CA GLY A 345 -21.62 12.43 29.43
C GLY A 345 -20.80 11.15 29.34
N ILE A 346 -19.49 11.29 29.40
CA ILE A 346 -18.54 10.16 29.40
C ILE A 346 -18.50 9.57 30.83
N GLY A 347 -18.67 8.25 30.93
CA GLY A 347 -18.44 7.51 32.17
C GLY A 347 -16.95 7.52 32.53
N ALA A 348 -16.62 7.74 33.80
CA ALA A 348 -15.22 7.81 34.25
C ALA A 348 -14.72 6.48 34.84
N ASP A 349 -15.10 5.36 34.24
CA ASP A 349 -14.60 4.05 34.62
C ASP A 349 -13.17 3.84 34.11
N ARG A 350 -12.33 3.16 34.90
CA ARG A 350 -10.91 2.94 34.57
C ARG A 350 -10.69 2.30 33.20
N GLU A 351 -11.52 1.34 32.82
CA GLU A 351 -11.43 0.66 31.53
C GLU A 351 -11.68 1.61 30.36
N ILE A 352 -12.59 2.56 30.55
CA ILE A 352 -12.93 3.58 29.56
C ILE A 352 -11.74 4.53 29.36
N LEU A 353 -11.09 4.96 30.45
CA LEU A 353 -9.92 5.84 30.37
C LEU A 353 -8.75 5.16 29.63
N ILE A 354 -8.50 3.89 29.89
CA ILE A 354 -7.50 3.10 29.15
C ILE A 354 -7.83 3.07 27.65
N ALA A 355 -9.12 2.98 27.29
CA ALA A 355 -9.52 2.98 25.89
C ALA A 355 -9.26 4.34 25.21
N PHE A 356 -9.43 5.46 25.91
CA PHE A 356 -9.08 6.80 25.40
C PHE A 356 -7.56 6.95 25.22
N ASP A 357 -6.76 6.53 26.19
CA ASP A 357 -5.30 6.53 26.08
C ASP A 357 -4.83 5.69 24.88
N LEU A 358 -5.39 4.49 24.73
CA LEU A 358 -5.07 3.62 23.58
C LEU A 358 -5.50 4.25 22.24
N LEU A 359 -6.64 4.94 22.22
CA LEU A 359 -7.09 5.68 21.03
C LEU A 359 -6.07 6.74 20.62
N LEU A 360 -5.59 7.54 21.60
CA LEU A 360 -4.57 8.57 21.34
C LEU A 360 -3.28 7.97 20.81
N VAL A 361 -2.82 6.84 21.37
CA VAL A 361 -1.64 6.13 20.88
C VAL A 361 -1.83 5.66 19.43
N VAL A 362 -3.00 5.13 19.09
CA VAL A 362 -3.31 4.70 17.73
C VAL A 362 -3.35 5.88 16.77
N VAL A 363 -4.03 6.96 17.12
CA VAL A 363 -4.10 8.18 16.31
C VAL A 363 -2.71 8.79 16.13
N PHE A 364 -1.91 8.84 17.19
CA PHE A 364 -0.52 9.31 17.14
C PHE A 364 0.33 8.44 16.20
N GLY A 365 0.21 7.11 16.28
CA GLY A 365 0.88 6.19 15.38
C GLY A 365 0.50 6.40 13.91
N LEU A 366 -0.80 6.54 13.61
CA LEU A 366 -1.30 6.84 12.27
C LEU A 366 -0.73 8.18 11.76
N LEU A 367 -0.67 9.20 12.62
CA LEU A 367 -0.13 10.51 12.27
C LEU A 367 1.37 10.46 11.97
N LEU A 368 2.16 9.81 12.84
CA LEU A 368 3.61 9.67 12.64
C LEU A 368 3.93 8.97 11.31
N TYR A 369 3.25 7.87 11.02
CA TYR A 369 3.43 7.17 9.76
C TYR A 369 3.02 8.01 8.55
N SER A 370 1.96 8.78 8.68
CA SER A 370 1.51 9.66 7.62
C SER A 370 2.50 10.78 7.31
N ILE A 371 3.03 11.42 8.35
CA ILE A 371 4.04 12.47 8.22
C ILE A 371 5.33 11.90 7.61
N SER A 372 5.76 10.72 8.08
CA SER A 372 6.95 10.03 7.55
C SER A 372 6.86 9.70 6.06
N ALA A 373 5.65 9.43 5.56
CA ALA A 373 5.41 9.07 4.16
C ALA A 373 5.08 10.26 3.25
N ARG A 374 5.05 11.49 3.81
CA ARG A 374 4.67 12.69 3.07
C ARG A 374 5.86 13.26 2.30
N ASP A 375 5.62 13.64 1.06
CA ASP A 375 6.53 14.50 0.32
C ASP A 375 6.37 15.95 0.83
N PHE A 376 7.42 16.48 1.47
CA PHE A 376 7.43 17.83 2.05
C PHE A 376 7.33 18.95 1.01
N LEU A 377 7.62 18.67 -0.27
CA LEU A 377 7.55 19.63 -1.36
C LEU A 377 6.16 19.65 -2.03
N ALA A 378 5.31 18.67 -1.75
CA ALA A 378 3.98 18.62 -2.33
C ALA A 378 3.01 19.58 -1.61
N PRO A 379 2.12 20.26 -2.36
CA PRO A 379 1.08 21.09 -1.76
C PRO A 379 0.11 20.25 -0.91
N PRO A 380 -0.58 20.88 0.08
CA PRO A 380 -1.55 20.18 0.92
C PRO A 380 -2.66 19.54 0.08
N GLY A 381 -2.86 18.23 0.25
CA GLY A 381 -3.89 17.45 -0.41
C GLY A 381 -5.12 17.19 0.46
N LEU A 382 -6.13 16.56 -0.12
CA LEU A 382 -7.36 16.15 0.60
C LEU A 382 -7.03 15.28 1.83
N PHE A 383 -6.02 14.43 1.73
CA PHE A 383 -5.62 13.53 2.81
C PHE A 383 -5.05 14.27 4.01
N ASP A 384 -4.33 15.37 3.81
CA ASP A 384 -3.81 16.22 4.90
C ASP A 384 -4.97 16.83 5.71
N TRP A 385 -6.06 17.23 5.05
CA TRP A 385 -7.27 17.71 5.71
C TRP A 385 -7.96 16.63 6.54
N ILE A 386 -8.05 15.40 6.00
CA ILE A 386 -8.59 14.25 6.73
C ILE A 386 -7.79 14.00 8.02
N GLN A 387 -6.46 14.08 7.94
CA GLN A 387 -5.59 13.93 9.10
C GLN A 387 -5.77 15.05 10.11
N LEU A 388 -5.88 16.29 9.64
CA LEU A 388 -6.15 17.42 10.53
C LEU A 388 -7.48 17.22 11.28
N ILE A 389 -8.53 16.81 10.59
CA ILE A 389 -9.83 16.49 11.20
C ILE A 389 -9.69 15.36 12.20
N LEU A 390 -8.96 14.30 11.89
CA LEU A 390 -8.70 13.18 12.80
C LEU A 390 -8.03 13.67 14.09
N VAL A 391 -6.97 14.47 13.99
CA VAL A 391 -6.24 15.00 15.16
C VAL A 391 -7.13 15.92 16.00
N VAL A 392 -7.82 16.85 15.34
CA VAL A 392 -8.70 17.80 16.05
C VAL A 392 -9.83 17.06 16.77
N THR A 393 -10.47 16.10 16.13
CA THR A 393 -11.53 15.31 16.77
C THR A 393 -11.00 14.43 17.90
N ALA A 394 -9.81 13.84 17.76
CA ALA A 394 -9.18 13.07 18.83
C ALA A 394 -8.87 13.94 20.06
N LEU A 395 -8.32 15.12 19.84
CA LEU A 395 -8.05 16.08 20.93
C LEU A 395 -9.34 16.58 21.61
N VAL A 396 -10.40 16.83 20.85
CA VAL A 396 -11.71 17.19 21.42
C VAL A 396 -12.22 16.07 22.32
N VAL A 397 -12.15 14.83 21.87
CA VAL A 397 -12.58 13.65 22.65
C VAL A 397 -11.74 13.49 23.91
N ASP A 398 -10.43 13.70 23.84
CA ASP A 398 -9.52 13.65 24.99
C ASP A 398 -9.85 14.73 26.02
N VAL A 399 -10.04 15.98 25.60
CA VAL A 399 -10.46 17.09 26.50
C VAL A 399 -11.79 16.78 27.16
N LEU A 400 -12.76 16.19 26.47
CA LEU A 400 -14.04 15.79 27.05
C LEU A 400 -13.88 14.66 28.07
N ALA A 401 -12.99 13.70 27.82
CA ALA A 401 -12.66 12.63 28.76
C ALA A 401 -11.98 13.20 30.02
N LEU A 402 -10.99 14.09 29.86
CA LEU A 402 -10.33 14.79 30.99
C LEU A 402 -11.31 15.63 31.80
N TRP A 403 -12.23 16.33 31.12
CA TRP A 403 -13.28 17.10 31.80
C TRP A 403 -14.19 16.20 32.65
N ALA A 404 -14.59 15.05 32.11
CA ALA A 404 -15.41 14.08 32.84
C ALA A 404 -14.68 13.54 34.08
N ILE A 405 -13.36 13.34 34.03
CA ILE A 405 -12.55 12.96 35.19
C ILE A 405 -12.50 14.09 36.23
N ALA A 406 -12.20 15.32 35.79
CA ALA A 406 -12.08 16.47 36.64
C ALA A 406 -13.37 16.75 37.44
N THR A 407 -14.54 16.65 36.80
CA THR A 407 -15.85 16.84 37.44
C THR A 407 -16.22 15.73 38.41
N ARG A 408 -15.58 14.56 38.35
CA ARG A 408 -15.81 13.47 39.30
C ARG A 408 -14.93 13.58 40.56
N ILE A 409 -13.75 14.17 40.44
CA ILE A 409 -12.78 14.34 41.55
C ILE A 409 -13.12 15.59 42.39
N SER A 410 -13.79 16.59 41.82
CA SER A 410 -14.26 17.80 42.49
C SER A 410 -15.58 17.53 43.21
#